data_4edebc962e3a7fe7c568a8b65f39aa40
#
_entry.id   4edebc962e3a7fe7c568a8b65f39aa40
#
_cell.length_a   1.000
_cell.length_b   1.000
_cell.length_c   1.000
_cell.angle_alpha   90.00
_cell.angle_beta   90.00
_cell.angle_gamma   90.00
#
_symmetry.space_group_name_H-M   'P 1'
#
loop_
_entity.id
_entity.type
_entity.pdbx_description
1 polymer ?
#
loop_
_entity_poly.entity_id
_entity_poly.type
_entity_poly.pdbx_seq_one_letter_code
_entity_poly.pdbx_strand_id
1 'polypeptide(L)'
;MRKIFLAMGLVLSLLSLPARAQDKPADNMQILREKLKADKKLLVAANMELTESEAKNFWPIYEDYQKDLQNINEHLGKLLQSYATDYKNKTMTDDKAKTLTDEYLAIQQAEVKLQSSYLPKLSKALPATKVARYLQIENKIRAVIKYDLAATVPLVQ
;
A
#
# COMPACT_ATOMS: atom_id res chain seq x y z
N MET A 1 62.08 -52.05 -5.40
CA MET A 1 61.50 -50.76 -5.90
C MET A 1 60.21 -50.51 -5.14
N ARG A 2 60.26 -49.52 -4.26
CA ARG A 2 59.19 -49.19 -3.28
C ARG A 2 58.18 -48.31 -3.96
N LYS A 3 56.89 -48.64 -3.89
CA LYS A 3 55.78 -47.72 -4.21
C LYS A 3 54.98 -47.48 -2.96
N ILE A 4 55.11 -46.28 -2.46
CA ILE A 4 54.36 -45.74 -1.31
C ILE A 4 53.01 -45.24 -1.88
N PHE A 5 51.88 -45.82 -1.36
CA PHE A 5 50.56 -45.26 -1.62
C PHE A 5 50.19 -44.34 -0.45
N LEU A 6 50.08 -43.08 -0.72
CA LEU A 6 49.58 -42.05 0.17
C LEU A 6 48.06 -42.07 0.10
N ALA A 7 47.40 -42.46 1.20
CA ALA A 7 45.97 -42.32 1.33
C ALA A 7 45.62 -40.90 1.79
N MET A 8 44.97 -40.14 0.87
CA MET A 8 44.51 -38.81 1.16
C MET A 8 43.05 -38.89 1.65
N GLY A 9 42.90 -38.75 2.96
CA GLY A 9 41.55 -38.69 3.60
C GLY A 9 40.85 -37.39 3.29
N LEU A 10 39.72 -37.50 2.59
CA LEU A 10 38.83 -36.39 2.30
C LEU A 10 37.96 -36.11 3.51
N VAL A 11 38.29 -35.09 4.28
CA VAL A 11 37.44 -34.58 5.37
C VAL A 11 36.30 -33.76 4.75
N LEU A 12 35.12 -34.35 4.69
CA LEU A 12 33.87 -33.66 4.29
C LEU A 12 33.39 -32.78 5.45
N SER A 13 33.83 -31.53 5.50
CA SER A 13 33.27 -30.52 6.41
C SER A 13 31.89 -30.12 5.94
N LEU A 14 30.86 -30.63 6.62
CA LEU A 14 29.48 -30.16 6.51
C LEU A 14 29.41 -28.69 6.98
N LEU A 15 29.45 -27.76 6.04
CA LEU A 15 29.08 -26.38 6.27
C LEU A 15 27.58 -26.33 6.53
N SER A 16 27.19 -26.35 7.79
CA SER A 16 25.85 -26.00 8.25
C SER A 16 25.61 -24.51 7.94
N LEU A 17 24.96 -24.25 6.81
CA LEU A 17 24.42 -22.92 6.50
C LEU A 17 23.36 -22.58 7.56
N PRO A 18 23.45 -21.42 8.23
CA PRO A 18 22.39 -21.00 9.13
C PRO A 18 21.12 -20.83 8.28
N ALA A 19 20.06 -21.58 8.64
CA ALA A 19 18.73 -21.35 8.10
C ALA A 19 18.34 -19.91 8.46
N ARG A 20 18.39 -19.02 7.45
CA ARG A 20 17.81 -17.69 7.58
C ARG A 20 16.33 -17.91 7.84
N ALA A 21 15.89 -17.50 9.03
CA ALA A 21 14.49 -17.39 9.34
C ALA A 21 13.84 -16.58 8.22
N GLN A 22 12.94 -17.21 7.48
CA GLN A 22 12.14 -16.57 6.46
C GLN A 22 11.17 -15.68 7.21
N ASP A 23 11.42 -14.36 7.24
CA ASP A 23 10.50 -13.39 7.82
C ASP A 23 9.10 -13.65 7.27
N LYS A 24 8.14 -13.78 8.19
CA LYS A 24 6.75 -14.08 7.82
C LYS A 24 6.24 -13.00 6.86
N PRO A 25 5.63 -13.36 5.71
CA PRO A 25 5.14 -12.39 4.72
C PRO A 25 4.22 -11.30 5.29
N ALA A 26 3.50 -11.61 6.39
CA ALA A 26 2.62 -10.69 7.10
C ALA A 26 3.39 -9.56 7.79
N ASP A 27 4.54 -9.85 8.42
CA ASP A 27 5.34 -8.86 9.14
C ASP A 27 5.98 -7.87 8.14
N ASN A 28 6.44 -8.36 6.99
CA ASN A 28 6.99 -7.53 5.92
C ASN A 28 5.96 -6.57 5.33
N MET A 29 4.71 -6.99 5.18
CA MET A 29 3.63 -6.13 4.68
C MET A 29 3.24 -5.05 5.69
N GLN A 30 3.28 -5.33 6.97
CA GLN A 30 3.01 -4.32 8.01
C GLN A 30 4.10 -3.26 8.04
N ILE A 31 5.36 -3.66 8.04
CA ILE A 31 6.52 -2.74 7.99
C ILE A 31 6.45 -1.85 6.74
N LEU A 32 6.11 -2.42 5.58
CA LEU A 32 5.95 -1.67 4.35
C LEU A 32 4.82 -0.63 4.44
N ARG A 33 3.67 -1.00 5.02
CA ARG A 33 2.54 -0.08 5.21
C ARG A 33 2.90 1.09 6.14
N GLU A 34 3.60 0.81 7.23
CA GLU A 34 4.04 1.84 8.18
C GLU A 34 5.06 2.78 7.53
N LYS A 35 6.00 2.23 6.76
CA LYS A 35 6.96 3.02 5.99
C LYS A 35 6.27 3.92 4.96
N LEU A 36 5.33 3.39 4.18
CA LEU A 36 4.56 4.17 3.22
C LEU A 36 3.75 5.28 3.89
N LYS A 37 3.19 5.04 5.07
CA LYS A 37 2.49 6.08 5.84
C LYS A 37 3.45 7.18 6.29
N ALA A 38 4.64 6.83 6.80
CA ALA A 38 5.65 7.78 7.24
C ALA A 38 6.18 8.59 6.05
N ASP A 39 6.52 7.94 4.95
CA ASP A 39 7.01 8.58 3.74
C ASP A 39 5.96 9.52 3.12
N LYS A 40 4.68 9.13 3.14
CA LYS A 40 3.56 9.97 2.67
C LYS A 40 3.42 11.25 3.49
N LYS A 41 3.49 11.16 4.82
CA LYS A 41 3.40 12.34 5.70
C LYS A 41 4.58 13.29 5.46
N LEU A 42 5.78 12.76 5.31
CA LEU A 42 6.97 13.55 4.99
C LEU A 42 6.85 14.23 3.62
N LEU A 43 6.34 13.52 2.62
CA LEU A 43 6.10 14.08 1.29
C LEU A 43 5.07 15.21 1.33
N VAL A 44 3.97 15.04 2.06
CA VAL A 44 2.97 16.10 2.27
C VAL A 44 3.61 17.29 2.99
N ALA A 45 4.35 17.06 4.08
CA ALA A 45 5.01 18.11 4.86
C ALA A 45 5.97 18.93 4.00
N ALA A 46 6.80 18.27 3.19
CA ALA A 46 7.79 18.91 2.32
C ALA A 46 7.16 19.77 1.21
N ASN A 47 5.93 19.47 0.80
CA ASN A 47 5.27 20.15 -0.32
C ASN A 47 4.18 21.15 0.08
N MET A 48 3.77 21.17 1.36
CA MET A 48 2.68 22.04 1.81
C MET A 48 3.13 23.45 2.24
N GLU A 49 4.40 23.62 2.62
CA GLU A 49 4.96 24.91 3.05
C GLU A 49 4.06 25.61 4.09
N LEU A 50 3.65 24.85 5.13
CA LEU A 50 2.75 25.37 6.16
C LEU A 50 3.49 26.30 7.14
N THR A 51 2.81 27.38 7.54
CA THR A 51 3.21 28.12 8.74
C THR A 51 2.93 27.29 9.99
N GLU A 52 3.51 27.67 11.13
CA GLU A 52 3.27 26.97 12.41
C GLU A 52 1.78 26.91 12.78
N SER A 53 1.06 28.02 12.56
CA SER A 53 -0.38 28.11 12.83
C SER A 53 -1.19 27.20 11.92
N GLU A 54 -0.88 27.19 10.63
CA GLU A 54 -1.53 26.30 9.64
C GLU A 54 -1.23 24.84 9.95
N ALA A 55 0.02 24.50 10.28
CA ALA A 55 0.43 23.16 10.62
C ALA A 55 -0.33 22.61 11.83
N LYS A 56 -0.47 23.43 12.90
CA LYS A 56 -1.21 23.07 14.10
C LYS A 56 -2.67 22.70 13.81
N ASN A 57 -3.30 23.39 12.86
CA ASN A 57 -4.70 23.13 12.50
C ASN A 57 -4.86 22.03 11.44
N PHE A 58 -3.89 21.89 10.56
CA PHE A 58 -3.94 20.94 9.43
C PHE A 58 -3.65 19.49 9.85
N TRP A 59 -2.60 19.25 10.64
CA TRP A 59 -2.15 17.89 10.93
C TRP A 59 -3.21 17.00 11.60
N PRO A 60 -4.01 17.48 12.56
CA PRO A 60 -5.10 16.67 13.11
C PRO A 60 -6.11 16.25 12.04
N ILE A 61 -6.47 17.15 11.12
CA ILE A 61 -7.41 16.86 10.03
C ILE A 61 -6.80 15.85 9.05
N TYR A 62 -5.50 15.98 8.76
CA TYR A 62 -4.75 15.03 7.94
C TYR A 62 -4.77 13.62 8.54
N GLU A 63 -4.48 13.48 9.85
CA GLU A 63 -4.46 12.19 10.53
C GLU A 63 -5.84 11.50 10.47
N ASP A 64 -6.90 12.25 10.76
CA ASP A 64 -8.28 11.75 10.67
C ASP A 64 -8.61 11.31 9.23
N TYR A 65 -8.27 12.14 8.24
CA TYR A 65 -8.47 11.80 6.83
C TYR A 65 -7.72 10.53 6.43
N GLN A 66 -6.45 10.38 6.83
CA GLN A 66 -5.66 9.20 6.51
C GLN A 66 -6.22 7.93 7.18
N LYS A 67 -6.72 8.05 8.40
CA LYS A 67 -7.38 6.95 9.10
C LYS A 67 -8.65 6.48 8.37
N ASP A 68 -9.51 7.43 7.95
CA ASP A 68 -10.72 7.10 7.23
C ASP A 68 -10.42 6.53 5.83
N LEU A 69 -9.40 7.08 5.15
CA LEU A 69 -8.91 6.56 3.86
C LEU A 69 -8.36 5.14 3.99
N GLN A 70 -7.72 4.82 5.11
CA GLN A 70 -7.21 3.48 5.37
C GLN A 70 -8.34 2.43 5.38
N ASN A 71 -9.49 2.74 5.97
CA ASN A 71 -10.65 1.83 5.98
C ASN A 71 -11.11 1.52 4.55
N ILE A 72 -11.13 2.52 3.67
CA ILE A 72 -11.47 2.34 2.25
C ILE A 72 -10.43 1.47 1.54
N ASN A 73 -9.14 1.73 1.79
CA ASN A 73 -8.04 0.93 1.21
C ASN A 73 -8.05 -0.52 1.70
N GLU A 74 -8.49 -0.78 2.93
CA GLU A 74 -8.65 -2.15 3.45
C GLU A 74 -9.76 -2.91 2.72
N HIS A 75 -10.87 -2.23 2.37
CA HIS A 75 -11.93 -2.83 1.53
C HIS A 75 -11.38 -3.16 0.14
N LEU A 76 -10.65 -2.23 -0.49
CA LEU A 76 -10.00 -2.49 -1.78
C LEU A 76 -9.03 -3.69 -1.69
N GLY A 77 -8.22 -3.76 -0.64
CA GLY A 77 -7.30 -4.87 -0.40
C GLY A 77 -8.02 -6.22 -0.30
N LYS A 78 -9.13 -6.29 0.41
CA LYS A 78 -9.97 -7.51 0.52
C LYS A 78 -10.58 -7.90 -0.82
N LEU A 79 -11.09 -6.92 -1.57
CA LEU A 79 -11.65 -7.14 -2.90
C LEU A 79 -10.62 -7.72 -3.87
N LEU A 80 -9.41 -7.13 -3.90
CA LEU A 80 -8.31 -7.62 -4.72
C LEU A 80 -7.83 -9.02 -4.33
N GLN A 81 -7.81 -9.32 -3.03
CA GLN A 81 -7.46 -10.66 -2.53
C GLN A 81 -8.49 -11.71 -2.94
N SER A 82 -9.78 -11.39 -2.84
CA SER A 82 -10.87 -12.25 -3.31
C SER A 82 -10.74 -12.51 -4.82
N TYR A 83 -10.56 -11.43 -5.60
CA TYR A 83 -10.35 -11.54 -7.04
C TYR A 83 -9.12 -12.40 -7.39
N ALA A 84 -7.98 -12.19 -6.74
CA ALA A 84 -6.77 -12.98 -6.98
C ALA A 84 -6.98 -14.48 -6.70
N THR A 85 -7.80 -14.80 -5.69
CA THR A 85 -8.17 -16.19 -5.35
C THR A 85 -9.01 -16.80 -6.45
N ASP A 86 -10.05 -16.10 -6.91
CA ASP A 86 -10.94 -16.58 -7.95
C ASP A 86 -10.21 -16.71 -9.31
N TYR A 87 -9.35 -15.76 -9.63
CA TYR A 87 -8.50 -15.78 -10.82
C TYR A 87 -7.58 -17.00 -10.83
N LYS A 88 -6.85 -17.24 -9.73
CA LYS A 88 -5.92 -18.38 -9.58
C LYS A 88 -6.64 -19.71 -9.69
N ASN A 89 -7.82 -19.84 -9.10
CA ASN A 89 -8.60 -21.08 -9.06
C ASN A 89 -9.49 -21.26 -10.29
N LYS A 90 -9.55 -20.27 -11.19
CA LYS A 90 -10.46 -20.25 -12.35
C LYS A 90 -11.93 -20.42 -11.94
N THR A 91 -12.32 -19.77 -10.85
CA THR A 91 -13.67 -19.86 -10.28
C THR A 91 -14.47 -18.56 -10.47
N MET A 92 -14.03 -17.66 -11.36
CA MET A 92 -14.76 -16.45 -11.71
C MET A 92 -16.04 -16.83 -12.48
N THR A 93 -17.16 -16.32 -12.01
CA THR A 93 -18.48 -16.46 -12.66
C THR A 93 -19.03 -15.06 -12.96
N ASP A 94 -20.06 -14.96 -13.80
CA ASP A 94 -20.71 -13.67 -14.11
C ASP A 94 -21.24 -12.97 -12.84
N ASP A 95 -21.81 -13.71 -11.90
CA ASP A 95 -22.29 -13.17 -10.63
C ASP A 95 -21.15 -12.60 -9.78
N LYS A 96 -20.01 -13.31 -9.71
CA LYS A 96 -18.82 -12.83 -9.03
C LYS A 96 -18.21 -11.61 -9.72
N ALA A 97 -18.14 -11.62 -11.03
CA ALA A 97 -17.67 -10.49 -11.83
C ALA A 97 -18.55 -9.26 -11.63
N LYS A 98 -19.88 -9.45 -11.60
CA LYS A 98 -20.83 -8.38 -11.28
C LYS A 98 -20.59 -7.82 -9.87
N THR A 99 -20.48 -8.68 -8.86
CA THR A 99 -20.20 -8.27 -7.47
C THR A 99 -18.89 -7.52 -7.38
N LEU A 100 -17.82 -8.01 -8.01
CA LEU A 100 -16.51 -7.36 -8.09
C LEU A 100 -16.62 -5.94 -8.66
N THR A 101 -17.38 -5.76 -9.72
CA THR A 101 -17.59 -4.48 -10.38
C THR A 101 -18.37 -3.51 -9.48
N ASP A 102 -19.47 -3.98 -8.89
CA ASP A 102 -20.32 -3.18 -8.00
C ASP A 102 -19.53 -2.71 -6.77
N GLU A 103 -18.77 -3.60 -6.12
CA GLU A 103 -17.93 -3.27 -4.96
C GLU A 103 -16.80 -2.33 -5.33
N TYR A 104 -16.13 -2.52 -6.46
CA TYR A 104 -15.08 -1.62 -6.92
C TYR A 104 -15.60 -0.19 -7.15
N LEU A 105 -16.75 -0.05 -7.80
CA LEU A 105 -17.39 1.26 -8.01
C LEU A 105 -17.82 1.90 -6.68
N ALA A 106 -18.34 1.11 -5.73
CA ALA A 106 -18.68 1.61 -4.40
C ALA A 106 -17.45 2.14 -3.64
N ILE A 107 -16.30 1.47 -3.75
CA ILE A 107 -15.02 1.93 -3.18
C ILE A 107 -14.60 3.26 -3.80
N GLN A 108 -14.68 3.42 -5.12
CA GLN A 108 -14.36 4.70 -5.78
C GLN A 108 -15.29 5.83 -5.33
N GLN A 109 -16.58 5.56 -5.21
CA GLN A 109 -17.54 6.54 -4.69
C GLN A 109 -17.25 6.92 -3.23
N ALA A 110 -16.85 5.94 -2.40
CA ALA A 110 -16.45 6.20 -1.03
C ALA A 110 -15.21 7.10 -0.94
N GLU A 111 -14.22 6.93 -1.83
CA GLU A 111 -13.04 7.83 -1.91
C GLU A 111 -13.47 9.28 -2.22
N VAL A 112 -14.33 9.49 -3.20
CA VAL A 112 -14.81 10.83 -3.58
C VAL A 112 -15.63 11.46 -2.45
N LYS A 113 -16.52 10.67 -1.83
CA LYS A 113 -17.33 11.11 -0.69
C LYS A 113 -16.45 11.50 0.51
N LEU A 114 -15.40 10.72 0.79
CA LEU A 114 -14.45 11.04 1.84
C LEU A 114 -13.76 12.38 1.59
N GLN A 115 -13.21 12.60 0.40
CA GLN A 115 -12.59 13.88 0.04
C GLN A 115 -13.56 15.06 0.21
N SER A 116 -14.78 14.91 -0.28
CA SER A 116 -15.80 15.95 -0.20
C SER A 116 -16.18 16.26 1.26
N SER A 117 -16.24 15.26 2.15
CA SER A 117 -16.59 15.45 3.56
C SER A 117 -15.49 16.18 4.35
N TYR A 118 -14.22 16.08 3.93
CA TYR A 118 -13.11 16.77 4.57
C TYR A 118 -12.85 18.18 4.03
N LEU A 119 -13.38 18.52 2.86
CA LEU A 119 -13.17 19.82 2.25
C LEU A 119 -13.58 21.00 3.17
N PRO A 120 -14.73 21.00 3.88
CA PRO A 120 -15.08 22.07 4.81
C PRO A 120 -14.11 22.20 5.99
N LYS A 121 -13.58 21.08 6.51
CA LYS A 121 -12.61 21.08 7.62
C LYS A 121 -11.29 21.68 7.14
N LEU A 122 -10.79 21.26 5.98
CA LEU A 122 -9.57 21.78 5.36
C LEU A 122 -9.68 23.28 5.06
N SER A 123 -10.84 23.74 4.54
CA SER A 123 -11.08 25.14 4.20
C SER A 123 -11.16 26.06 5.43
N LYS A 124 -11.44 25.52 6.63
CA LYS A 124 -11.35 26.28 7.88
C LYS A 124 -9.91 26.37 8.40
N ALA A 125 -9.07 25.40 8.09
CA ALA A 125 -7.70 25.31 8.59
C ALA A 125 -6.68 26.00 7.67
N LEU A 126 -6.96 26.09 6.38
CA LEU A 126 -5.99 26.50 5.37
C LEU A 126 -6.62 27.49 4.33
N PRO A 127 -5.80 28.39 3.74
CA PRO A 127 -6.18 29.12 2.54
C PRO A 127 -6.55 28.19 1.38
N ALA A 128 -7.45 28.62 0.52
CA ALA A 128 -7.96 27.81 -0.60
C ALA A 128 -6.85 27.27 -1.52
N THR A 129 -5.79 28.05 -1.74
CA THR A 129 -4.62 27.63 -2.53
C THR A 129 -3.88 26.45 -1.89
N LYS A 130 -3.76 26.40 -0.56
CA LYS A 130 -3.14 25.30 0.16
C LYS A 130 -4.05 24.07 0.26
N VAL A 131 -5.36 24.28 0.36
CA VAL A 131 -6.34 23.18 0.24
C VAL A 131 -6.23 22.52 -1.13
N ALA A 132 -6.22 23.31 -2.21
CA ALA A 132 -6.05 22.81 -3.57
C ALA A 132 -4.71 22.06 -3.72
N ARG A 133 -3.61 22.61 -3.20
CA ARG A 133 -2.28 21.97 -3.20
C ARG A 133 -2.31 20.61 -2.48
N TYR A 134 -2.92 20.53 -1.31
CA TYR A 134 -3.05 19.27 -0.58
C TYR A 134 -3.82 18.21 -1.39
N LEU A 135 -4.97 18.58 -1.95
CA LEU A 135 -5.76 17.66 -2.77
C LEU A 135 -5.00 17.22 -4.04
N GLN A 136 -4.18 18.09 -4.64
CA GLN A 136 -3.31 17.73 -5.75
C GLN A 136 -2.22 16.72 -5.34
N ILE A 137 -1.61 16.89 -4.16
CA ILE A 137 -0.62 15.94 -3.62
C ILE A 137 -1.28 14.57 -3.40
N GLU A 138 -2.44 14.54 -2.72
CA GLU A 138 -3.21 13.31 -2.52
C GLU A 138 -3.55 12.63 -3.85
N ASN A 139 -3.97 13.39 -4.85
CA ASN A 139 -4.28 12.86 -6.18
C ASN A 139 -3.05 12.27 -6.88
N LYS A 140 -1.90 12.92 -6.81
CA LYS A 140 -0.65 12.40 -7.39
C LYS A 140 -0.25 11.08 -6.75
N ILE A 141 -0.29 11.00 -5.42
CA ILE A 141 0.03 9.76 -4.69
C ILE A 141 -0.94 8.63 -5.08
N ARG A 142 -2.23 8.95 -5.14
CA ARG A 142 -3.27 7.99 -5.55
C ARG A 142 -3.09 7.52 -7.00
N ALA A 143 -2.72 8.41 -7.91
CA ALA A 143 -2.48 8.07 -9.30
C ALA A 143 -1.34 7.05 -9.45
N VAL A 144 -0.25 7.21 -8.70
CA VAL A 144 0.86 6.24 -8.68
C VAL A 144 0.37 4.88 -8.20
N ILE A 145 -0.36 4.83 -7.07
CA ILE A 145 -0.89 3.57 -6.51
C ILE A 145 -1.86 2.91 -7.51
N LYS A 146 -2.75 3.68 -8.13
CA LYS A 146 -3.71 3.14 -9.13
C LYS A 146 -3.00 2.63 -10.38
N TYR A 147 -1.92 3.27 -10.80
CA TYR A 147 -1.10 2.81 -11.91
C TYR A 147 -0.44 1.45 -11.59
N ASP A 148 0.18 1.32 -10.42
CA ASP A 148 0.82 0.08 -10.00
C ASP A 148 -0.21 -1.07 -9.89
N LEU A 149 -1.39 -0.80 -9.35
CA LEU A 149 -2.48 -1.78 -9.30
C LEU A 149 -2.93 -2.19 -10.70
N ALA A 150 -3.13 -1.22 -11.61
CA ALA A 150 -3.53 -1.50 -12.98
C ALA A 150 -2.48 -2.31 -13.76
N ALA A 151 -1.20 -2.13 -13.45
CA ALA A 151 -0.11 -2.89 -14.06
C ALA A 151 0.01 -4.33 -13.53
N THR A 152 -0.43 -4.58 -12.29
CA THR A 152 -0.24 -5.88 -11.61
C THR A 152 -1.49 -6.75 -11.57
N VAL A 153 -2.68 -6.16 -11.56
CA VAL A 153 -3.95 -6.90 -11.51
C VAL A 153 -4.33 -7.39 -12.92
N PRO A 154 -4.41 -8.71 -13.16
CA PRO A 154 -4.75 -9.24 -14.47
C PRO A 154 -6.21 -8.95 -14.82
N LEU A 155 -6.53 -9.00 -16.12
CA LEU A 155 -7.91 -8.86 -16.60
C LEU A 155 -8.73 -10.12 -16.27
N VAL A 156 -10.03 -9.93 -16.05
CA VAL A 156 -11.00 -11.04 -15.91
C VAL A 156 -10.96 -11.90 -17.16
N GLN A 157 -10.90 -13.23 -16.99
CA GLN A 157 -10.88 -14.24 -18.05
C GLN A 157 -12.24 -14.89 -18.18
#